data_38435c282c7cf965ab07371ca1e8de88
#
_entry.id   38435c282c7cf965ab07371ca1e8de88
#
_cell.length_a   1.000
_cell.length_b   1.000
_cell.length_c   1.000
_cell.angle_alpha   90.00
_cell.angle_beta   90.00
_cell.angle_gamma   90.00
#
_symmetry.space_group_name_H-M   'P 1'
#
loop_
_entity.id
_entity.type
_entity.pdbx_description
1 polymer ?
#
loop_
_entity_poly.entity_id
_entity_poly.type
_entity_poly.pdbx_seq_one_letter_code
_entity_poly.pdbx_strand_id
1 'polypeptide(L)'
;DVTCASLGYYDWYEYDDLDGNTAATTIVVDIASSLGVLCVNSAGNEGDDPWYYIIAPADADSVISVGAVNRDGTIANFSSRGPTYDGRIKPEVCALGVSTYCVRSNTEDIYRTASGTSFSAPLAAGAAAVIMSANPEWTNMQVREAIMMTASLSNIPDNIYGYGILNTWAAINYQFTTGLKNEEIIPNILKVFDAY
;
A
#
# COMPACT_ATOMS: atom_id res chain seq x y z
N ASP A 1 -2.85 2.62 -15.00
CA ASP A 1 -3.49 3.63 -14.13
C ASP A 1 -3.23 3.35 -12.65
N VAL A 2 -3.37 4.38 -11.80
CA VAL A 2 -3.22 4.28 -10.34
C VAL A 2 -4.55 4.62 -9.68
N THR A 3 -4.95 3.83 -8.70
CA THR A 3 -6.04 4.17 -7.78
C THR A 3 -5.52 4.44 -6.39
N CYS A 4 -6.17 5.33 -5.66
CA CYS A 4 -5.86 5.59 -4.25
C CYS A 4 -7.14 5.56 -3.42
N ALA A 5 -7.18 4.69 -2.41
CA ALA A 5 -8.26 4.63 -1.45
C ALA A 5 -7.74 4.92 -0.04
N SER A 6 -8.34 5.94 0.60
CA SER A 6 -8.10 6.26 2.00
C SER A 6 -9.27 5.77 2.86
N LEU A 7 -9.71 4.55 2.58
CA LEU A 7 -10.83 3.87 3.23
C LEU A 7 -10.37 2.47 3.65
N GLY A 8 -11.02 1.95 4.68
CA GLY A 8 -10.79 0.57 5.10
C GLY A 8 -11.87 0.11 6.08
N TYR A 9 -11.92 -1.20 6.28
CA TYR A 9 -12.97 -1.87 7.02
C TYR A 9 -12.39 -2.94 7.93
N TYR A 10 -12.79 -2.97 9.17
CA TYR A 10 -12.50 -4.03 10.14
C TYR A 10 -13.73 -4.37 11.00
N ASP A 11 -14.77 -3.54 11.03
CA ASP A 11 -15.97 -3.76 11.83
C ASP A 11 -16.74 -5.03 11.47
N TRP A 12 -16.52 -5.56 10.27
CA TRP A 12 -17.20 -6.76 9.73
C TRP A 12 -16.28 -7.97 9.62
N TYR A 13 -15.02 -7.81 10.02
CA TYR A 13 -13.98 -8.81 9.86
C TYR A 13 -13.30 -9.09 11.19
N GLU A 14 -12.89 -10.32 11.36
CA GLU A 14 -11.94 -10.73 12.39
C GLU A 14 -10.51 -10.66 11.83
N TYR A 15 -9.51 -10.79 12.68
CA TYR A 15 -8.13 -10.70 12.21
C TYR A 15 -7.75 -11.81 11.22
N ASP A 16 -8.34 -13.01 11.37
CA ASP A 16 -8.12 -14.15 10.48
C ASP A 16 -8.73 -13.97 9.07
N ASP A 17 -9.64 -13.02 8.89
CA ASP A 17 -10.14 -12.63 7.57
C ASP A 17 -9.15 -11.76 6.78
N LEU A 18 -8.09 -11.23 7.44
CA LEU A 18 -7.06 -10.42 6.79
C LEU A 18 -5.95 -11.29 6.20
N ASP A 19 -6.32 -12.22 5.37
CA ASP A 19 -5.49 -13.24 4.74
C ASP A 19 -5.20 -12.99 3.25
N GLY A 20 -5.65 -11.85 2.72
CA GLY A 20 -5.55 -11.49 1.30
C GLY A 20 -6.64 -12.09 0.41
N ASN A 21 -7.51 -12.97 0.94
CA ASN A 21 -8.46 -13.75 0.13
C ASN A 21 -9.89 -13.73 0.64
N THR A 22 -10.14 -13.33 1.88
CA THR A 22 -11.46 -13.44 2.53
C THR A 22 -12.27 -12.14 2.43
N ALA A 23 -11.68 -10.99 2.71
CA ALA A 23 -12.40 -9.73 2.69
C ALA A 23 -12.81 -9.34 1.26
N ALA A 24 -14.08 -9.04 1.04
CA ALA A 24 -14.60 -8.72 -0.29
C ALA A 24 -13.88 -7.54 -0.96
N THR A 25 -13.52 -6.50 -0.19
CA THR A 25 -12.77 -5.34 -0.70
C THR A 25 -11.35 -5.71 -1.10
N THR A 26 -10.73 -6.63 -0.40
CA THR A 26 -9.40 -7.18 -0.69
C THR A 26 -9.40 -7.94 -2.02
N ILE A 27 -10.36 -8.84 -2.22
CA ILE A 27 -10.55 -9.58 -3.49
C ILE A 27 -10.70 -8.61 -4.67
N VAL A 28 -11.52 -7.54 -4.52
CA VAL A 28 -11.74 -6.55 -5.58
C VAL A 28 -10.45 -5.80 -5.93
N VAL A 29 -9.62 -5.46 -4.95
CA VAL A 29 -8.33 -4.80 -5.17
C VAL A 29 -7.38 -5.71 -5.96
N ASP A 30 -7.30 -6.99 -5.62
CA ASP A 30 -6.46 -7.95 -6.35
C ASP A 30 -6.97 -8.21 -7.78
N ILE A 31 -8.28 -8.25 -8.00
CA ILE A 31 -8.86 -8.28 -9.35
C ILE A 31 -8.47 -7.03 -10.13
N ALA A 32 -8.60 -5.84 -9.56
CA ALA A 32 -8.20 -4.60 -10.23
C ALA A 32 -6.71 -4.59 -10.59
N SER A 33 -5.87 -5.07 -9.67
CA SER A 33 -4.44 -5.20 -9.89
C SER A 33 -4.11 -6.19 -11.02
N SER A 34 -4.81 -7.32 -11.10
CA SER A 34 -4.65 -8.31 -12.18
C SER A 34 -4.98 -7.74 -13.57
N LEU A 35 -5.80 -6.70 -13.61
CA LEU A 35 -6.15 -5.94 -14.83
C LEU A 35 -5.18 -4.77 -15.12
N GLY A 36 -4.06 -4.69 -14.39
CA GLY A 36 -3.01 -3.68 -14.61
C GLY A 36 -3.19 -2.37 -13.86
N VAL A 37 -4.16 -2.27 -12.93
CA VAL A 37 -4.33 -1.09 -12.08
C VAL A 37 -3.38 -1.19 -10.88
N LEU A 38 -2.58 -0.15 -10.64
CA LEU A 38 -1.79 -0.06 -9.41
C LEU A 38 -2.68 0.47 -8.28
N CYS A 39 -2.96 -0.38 -7.32
CA CYS A 39 -3.83 -0.06 -6.19
C CYS A 39 -3.00 0.40 -4.98
N VAL A 40 -3.30 1.59 -4.46
CA VAL A 40 -2.69 2.16 -3.26
C VAL A 40 -3.78 2.37 -2.21
N ASN A 41 -3.56 1.87 -1.00
CA ASN A 41 -4.53 1.98 0.09
C ASN A 41 -3.86 2.44 1.40
N SER A 42 -4.61 3.17 2.23
CA SER A 42 -4.17 3.47 3.59
C SER A 42 -4.12 2.20 4.44
N ALA A 43 -3.09 2.06 5.29
CA ALA A 43 -2.93 0.88 6.15
C ALA A 43 -3.99 0.77 7.25
N GLY A 44 -4.54 1.89 7.69
CA GLY A 44 -5.42 2.03 8.85
C GLY A 44 -4.82 2.92 9.93
N ASN A 45 -5.65 3.33 10.90
CA ASN A 45 -5.24 4.22 11.98
C ASN A 45 -5.46 3.57 13.37
N GLU A 46 -5.33 2.26 13.42
CA GLU A 46 -5.68 1.42 14.57
C GLU A 46 -4.44 0.99 15.39
N GLY A 47 -3.24 1.53 15.05
CA GLY A 47 -1.96 1.09 15.63
C GLY A 47 -1.80 1.33 17.14
N ASP A 48 -2.57 2.24 17.74
CA ASP A 48 -2.65 2.49 19.19
C ASP A 48 -4.00 2.07 19.79
N ASP A 49 -4.86 1.45 18.99
CA ASP A 49 -6.14 0.86 19.40
C ASP A 49 -5.99 -0.65 19.67
N PRO A 50 -6.99 -1.29 20.34
CA PRO A 50 -6.97 -2.75 20.56
C PRO A 50 -6.91 -3.60 19.31
N TRP A 51 -7.37 -3.10 18.14
CA TRP A 51 -7.25 -3.78 16.86
C TRP A 51 -5.80 -3.88 16.39
N TYR A 52 -5.02 -2.81 16.48
CA TYR A 52 -3.60 -2.74 16.18
C TYR A 52 -3.20 -2.96 14.70
N TYR A 53 -3.83 -3.92 14.05
CA TYR A 53 -3.44 -4.40 12.71
C TYR A 53 -3.95 -3.50 11.57
N ILE A 54 -3.46 -3.78 10.37
CA ILE A 54 -4.00 -3.21 9.13
C ILE A 54 -5.50 -3.51 9.02
N ILE A 55 -6.19 -2.80 8.12
CA ILE A 55 -7.62 -2.98 7.86
C ILE A 55 -7.86 -3.27 6.37
N ALA A 56 -8.84 -4.11 6.03
CA ALA A 56 -9.14 -4.45 4.65
C ALA A 56 -9.52 -3.18 3.83
N PRO A 57 -9.00 -3.01 2.60
CA PRO A 57 -8.27 -3.94 1.75
C PRO A 57 -6.72 -3.81 1.83
N ALA A 58 -6.15 -3.24 2.88
CA ALA A 58 -4.69 -3.11 3.02
C ALA A 58 -3.96 -4.47 3.14
N ASP A 59 -4.70 -5.55 3.43
CA ASP A 59 -4.23 -6.93 3.46
C ASP A 59 -4.06 -7.57 2.07
N ALA A 60 -4.59 -6.97 0.99
CA ALA A 60 -4.51 -7.51 -0.36
C ALA A 60 -3.06 -7.82 -0.79
N ASP A 61 -2.90 -8.86 -1.63
CA ASP A 61 -1.59 -9.32 -2.11
C ASP A 61 -0.91 -8.30 -3.01
N SER A 62 -1.69 -7.65 -3.86
CA SER A 62 -1.21 -6.78 -4.93
C SER A 62 -1.30 -5.29 -4.61
N VAL A 63 -1.78 -4.91 -3.42
CA VAL A 63 -1.92 -3.51 -3.00
C VAL A 63 -0.59 -2.93 -2.53
N ILE A 64 -0.42 -1.63 -2.64
CA ILE A 64 0.55 -0.88 -1.84
C ILE A 64 -0.21 -0.31 -0.64
N SER A 65 -0.11 -0.97 0.49
CA SER A 65 -0.63 -0.46 1.75
C SER A 65 0.37 0.53 2.35
N VAL A 66 -0.11 1.68 2.81
CA VAL A 66 0.75 2.81 3.18
C VAL A 66 0.56 3.20 4.64
N GLY A 67 1.61 3.02 5.43
CA GLY A 67 1.70 3.48 6.81
C GLY A 67 2.02 4.98 6.91
N ALA A 68 1.88 5.53 8.10
CA ALA A 68 2.07 6.95 8.38
C ALA A 68 3.32 7.19 9.23
N VAL A 69 4.19 8.11 8.77
CA VAL A 69 5.32 8.62 9.56
C VAL A 69 5.18 10.10 9.89
N ASN A 70 5.87 10.51 10.93
CA ASN A 70 6.13 11.91 11.27
C ASN A 70 7.14 12.53 10.30
N ARG A 71 7.32 13.86 10.38
CA ARG A 71 8.29 14.58 9.54
C ARG A 71 9.75 14.16 9.79
N ASP A 72 10.07 13.68 10.97
CA ASP A 72 11.39 13.15 11.33
C ASP A 72 11.61 11.69 10.92
N GLY A 73 10.61 11.07 10.27
CA GLY A 73 10.65 9.67 9.81
C GLY A 73 10.24 8.65 10.86
N THR A 74 9.90 9.05 12.08
CA THR A 74 9.39 8.11 13.09
C THR A 74 7.96 7.68 12.77
N ILE A 75 7.62 6.40 13.05
CA ILE A 75 6.26 5.90 12.83
C ILE A 75 5.23 6.66 13.68
N ALA A 76 4.08 6.97 13.12
CA ALA A 76 2.96 7.52 13.87
C ALA A 76 2.33 6.43 14.74
N ASN A 77 2.03 6.73 16.00
CA ASN A 77 1.49 5.74 16.93
C ASN A 77 0.21 5.08 16.40
N PHE A 78 -0.67 5.89 15.79
CA PHE A 78 -1.93 5.41 15.22
C PHE A 78 -1.75 4.55 13.97
N SER A 79 -0.59 4.58 13.28
CA SER A 79 -0.43 3.83 12.03
C SER A 79 -0.60 2.34 12.28
N SER A 80 -1.59 1.74 11.63
CA SER A 80 -1.83 0.30 11.65
C SER A 80 -0.61 -0.49 11.15
N ARG A 81 -0.43 -1.69 11.66
CA ARG A 81 0.77 -2.52 11.49
C ARG A 81 0.41 -3.90 10.97
N GLY A 82 1.38 -4.57 10.38
CA GLY A 82 1.31 -5.99 10.09
C GLY A 82 1.60 -6.88 11.29
N PRO A 83 1.72 -8.17 11.03
CA PRO A 83 1.56 -8.81 9.73
C PRO A 83 0.08 -8.95 9.30
N THR A 84 -0.16 -9.45 8.09
CA THR A 84 -1.44 -10.09 7.76
C THR A 84 -1.59 -11.39 8.54
N TYR A 85 -2.80 -11.95 8.58
CA TYR A 85 -3.03 -13.23 9.27
C TYR A 85 -2.18 -14.38 8.70
N ASP A 86 -1.97 -14.40 7.39
CA ASP A 86 -1.11 -15.36 6.69
C ASP A 86 0.39 -15.04 6.76
N GLY A 87 0.77 -13.99 7.51
CA GLY A 87 2.16 -13.67 7.86
C GLY A 87 2.92 -12.76 6.90
N ARG A 88 2.25 -12.14 5.91
CA ARG A 88 2.89 -11.18 5.00
C ARG A 88 3.21 -9.87 5.73
N ILE A 89 4.36 -9.28 5.37
CA ILE A 89 4.78 -7.98 5.88
C ILE A 89 3.82 -6.89 5.38
N LYS A 90 3.31 -6.07 6.30
CA LYS A 90 2.51 -4.88 6.06
C LYS A 90 2.90 -3.76 7.04
N PRO A 91 2.75 -2.48 6.69
CA PRO A 91 2.39 -1.97 5.36
C PRO A 91 3.50 -2.29 4.33
N GLU A 92 3.27 -2.09 3.02
CA GLU A 92 4.37 -2.16 2.06
C GLU A 92 5.37 -1.05 2.27
N VAL A 93 4.89 0.19 2.40
CA VAL A 93 5.77 1.36 2.62
C VAL A 93 5.10 2.36 3.55
N CYS A 94 5.87 3.34 4.00
CA CYS A 94 5.38 4.49 4.74
C CYS A 94 5.62 5.81 3.98
N ALA A 95 4.75 6.78 4.23
CA ALA A 95 4.90 8.16 3.79
C ALA A 95 4.44 9.13 4.89
N LEU A 96 4.67 10.44 4.71
CA LEU A 96 4.26 11.45 5.69
C LEU A 96 2.74 11.40 5.90
N GLY A 97 2.31 11.09 7.11
CA GLY A 97 0.89 11.01 7.50
C GLY A 97 0.56 11.85 8.73
N VAL A 98 1.53 12.57 9.29
CA VAL A 98 1.33 13.43 10.47
C VAL A 98 1.52 14.89 10.10
N SER A 99 0.53 15.72 10.43
CA SER A 99 0.52 17.15 10.10
C SER A 99 0.78 17.43 8.61
N THR A 100 0.22 16.58 7.76
CA THR A 100 0.30 16.72 6.31
C THR A 100 -0.55 17.91 5.87
N TYR A 101 0.04 18.78 5.03
CA TYR A 101 -0.62 19.99 4.55
C TYR A 101 -1.63 19.64 3.45
N CYS A 102 -2.86 20.02 3.61
CA CYS A 102 -3.95 19.69 2.70
C CYS A 102 -4.98 20.83 2.60
N VAL A 103 -5.79 20.79 1.55
CA VAL A 103 -6.93 21.70 1.40
C VAL A 103 -7.98 21.37 2.46
N ARG A 104 -8.54 22.40 3.10
CA ARG A 104 -9.65 22.22 4.03
C ARG A 104 -10.92 21.84 3.26
N SER A 105 -11.63 20.81 3.73
CA SER A 105 -12.89 20.40 3.13
C SER A 105 -13.91 21.56 3.06
N ASN A 106 -14.67 21.59 1.97
CA ASN A 106 -15.68 22.63 1.68
C ASN A 106 -15.10 24.06 1.52
N THR A 107 -13.83 24.17 1.11
CA THR A 107 -13.19 25.45 0.78
C THR A 107 -12.35 25.27 -0.49
N GLU A 108 -12.08 26.38 -1.21
CA GLU A 108 -11.28 26.34 -2.45
C GLU A 108 -9.81 26.73 -2.19
N ASP A 109 -9.54 27.56 -1.21
CA ASP A 109 -8.25 28.22 -1.00
C ASP A 109 -7.75 28.18 0.47
N ILE A 110 -8.49 27.53 1.37
CA ILE A 110 -8.08 27.40 2.76
C ILE A 110 -7.34 26.08 2.96
N TYR A 111 -6.15 26.19 3.52
CA TYR A 111 -5.31 25.05 3.84
C TYR A 111 -5.28 24.76 5.33
N ARG A 112 -5.04 23.51 5.67
CA ARG A 112 -4.84 23.04 7.05
C ARG A 112 -3.85 21.89 7.09
N THR A 113 -3.41 21.52 8.28
CA THR A 113 -2.75 20.23 8.51
C THR A 113 -3.75 19.20 9.00
N ALA A 114 -3.54 17.95 8.62
CA ALA A 114 -4.30 16.82 9.10
C ALA A 114 -3.39 15.59 9.23
N SER A 115 -3.82 14.59 10.01
CA SER A 115 -3.05 13.37 10.26
C SER A 115 -3.90 12.14 10.00
N GLY A 116 -3.25 11.05 9.60
CA GLY A 116 -3.85 9.75 9.28
C GLY A 116 -3.10 9.08 8.13
N THR A 117 -3.18 7.77 8.03
CA THR A 117 -2.72 7.02 6.86
C THR A 117 -3.47 7.42 5.58
N SER A 118 -4.66 8.02 5.75
CA SER A 118 -5.43 8.67 4.67
C SER A 118 -4.68 9.82 3.98
N PHE A 119 -3.66 10.39 4.61
CA PHE A 119 -2.82 11.45 4.05
C PHE A 119 -1.47 10.92 3.54
N SER A 120 -0.99 9.80 4.04
CA SER A 120 0.20 9.14 3.49
C SER A 120 -0.08 8.39 2.19
N ALA A 121 -1.24 7.73 2.08
CA ALA A 121 -1.62 6.97 0.89
C ALA A 121 -1.64 7.82 -0.40
N PRO A 122 -2.25 9.02 -0.47
CA PRO A 122 -2.22 9.82 -1.69
C PRO A 122 -0.82 10.35 -2.05
N LEU A 123 0.09 10.52 -1.10
CA LEU A 123 1.49 10.84 -1.40
C LEU A 123 2.19 9.67 -2.09
N ALA A 124 1.96 8.44 -1.61
CA ALA A 124 2.48 7.24 -2.25
C ALA A 124 1.85 7.01 -3.63
N ALA A 125 0.54 7.26 -3.79
CA ALA A 125 -0.15 7.15 -5.08
C ALA A 125 0.39 8.19 -6.10
N GLY A 126 0.63 9.42 -5.66
CA GLY A 126 1.26 10.45 -6.49
C GLY A 126 2.69 10.06 -6.92
N ALA A 127 3.48 9.50 -5.99
CA ALA A 127 4.80 8.97 -6.29
C ALA A 127 4.72 7.82 -7.32
N ALA A 128 3.79 6.88 -7.12
CA ALA A 128 3.57 5.77 -8.04
C ALA A 128 3.20 6.24 -9.46
N ALA A 129 2.34 7.26 -9.58
CA ALA A 129 1.98 7.85 -10.86
C ALA A 129 3.19 8.49 -11.57
N VAL A 130 4.07 9.16 -10.83
CA VAL A 130 5.32 9.72 -11.37
C VAL A 130 6.27 8.61 -11.83
N ILE A 131 6.41 7.53 -11.07
CA ILE A 131 7.26 6.38 -11.42
C ILE A 131 6.73 5.71 -12.71
N MET A 132 5.41 5.47 -12.80
CA MET A 132 4.77 4.92 -14.01
C MET A 132 4.94 5.84 -15.23
N SER A 133 4.84 7.15 -15.03
CA SER A 133 5.04 8.12 -16.11
C SER A 133 6.49 8.14 -16.62
N ALA A 134 7.45 7.91 -15.73
CA ALA A 134 8.87 7.83 -16.08
C ALA A 134 9.24 6.50 -16.76
N ASN A 135 8.49 5.43 -16.49
CA ASN A 135 8.73 4.06 -16.96
C ASN A 135 7.44 3.45 -17.54
N PRO A 136 6.94 3.96 -18.69
CA PRO A 136 5.63 3.59 -19.22
C PRO A 136 5.49 2.12 -19.64
N GLU A 137 6.60 1.42 -19.83
CA GLU A 137 6.65 -0.02 -20.15
C GLU A 137 6.58 -0.92 -18.92
N TRP A 138 6.68 -0.37 -17.70
CA TRP A 138 6.60 -1.18 -16.49
C TRP A 138 5.16 -1.57 -16.19
N THR A 139 4.99 -2.80 -15.75
CA THR A 139 3.72 -3.26 -15.19
C THR A 139 3.46 -2.62 -13.82
N ASN A 140 2.21 -2.63 -13.37
CA ASN A 140 1.85 -2.18 -12.03
C ASN A 140 2.65 -2.90 -10.94
N MET A 141 2.89 -4.22 -11.09
CA MET A 141 3.67 -5.01 -10.12
C MET A 141 5.16 -4.68 -10.14
N GLN A 142 5.72 -4.33 -11.30
CA GLN A 142 7.09 -3.82 -11.38
C GLN A 142 7.25 -2.47 -10.70
N VAL A 143 6.26 -1.58 -10.83
CA VAL A 143 6.24 -0.30 -10.09
C VAL A 143 6.15 -0.55 -8.58
N ARG A 144 5.27 -1.48 -8.15
CA ARG A 144 5.16 -1.89 -6.74
C ARG A 144 6.50 -2.43 -6.22
N GLU A 145 7.14 -3.33 -6.95
CA GLU A 145 8.46 -3.87 -6.59
C GLU A 145 9.51 -2.76 -6.46
N ALA A 146 9.62 -1.87 -7.46
CA ALA A 146 10.55 -0.76 -7.42
C ALA A 146 10.36 0.14 -6.20
N ILE A 147 9.11 0.43 -5.83
CA ILE A 147 8.75 1.20 -4.63
C ILE A 147 9.24 0.50 -3.37
N MET A 148 8.98 -0.79 -3.21
CA MET A 148 9.36 -1.57 -2.03
C MET A 148 10.88 -1.72 -1.95
N MET A 149 11.52 -2.13 -3.04
CA MET A 149 12.95 -2.46 -3.06
C MET A 149 13.87 -1.25 -2.97
N THR A 150 13.35 -0.04 -3.11
CA THR A 150 14.13 1.21 -2.96
C THR A 150 13.74 2.02 -1.73
N ALA A 151 12.80 1.54 -0.94
CA ALA A 151 12.41 2.16 0.31
C ALA A 151 13.50 2.01 1.39
N SER A 152 13.43 2.83 2.42
CA SER A 152 14.53 3.05 3.38
C SER A 152 14.96 1.82 4.20
N LEU A 153 14.10 0.78 4.30
CA LEU A 153 14.36 -0.46 5.03
C LEU A 153 14.27 -1.70 4.13
N SER A 154 14.41 -1.55 2.81
CA SER A 154 14.21 -2.62 1.83
C SER A 154 15.04 -3.89 2.11
N ASN A 155 16.20 -3.76 2.75
CA ASN A 155 17.06 -4.90 3.11
C ASN A 155 16.63 -5.64 4.39
N ILE A 156 15.85 -4.99 5.27
CA ILE A 156 15.42 -5.52 6.56
C ILE A 156 13.99 -5.02 6.83
N PRO A 157 13.00 -5.44 6.03
CA PRO A 157 11.61 -5.00 6.21
C PRO A 157 11.03 -5.57 7.50
N ASP A 158 10.09 -4.83 8.09
CA ASP A 158 9.39 -5.22 9.32
C ASP A 158 7.88 -4.94 9.23
N ASN A 159 7.13 -5.33 10.27
CA ASN A 159 5.69 -5.13 10.33
C ASN A 159 5.25 -3.76 10.87
N ILE A 160 6.18 -2.83 11.04
CA ILE A 160 5.92 -1.45 11.53
C ILE A 160 6.06 -0.46 10.39
N TYR A 161 7.18 -0.52 9.68
CA TYR A 161 7.51 0.35 8.56
C TYR A 161 7.34 -0.32 7.19
N GLY A 162 7.12 -1.63 7.17
CA GLY A 162 7.21 -2.39 5.92
C GLY A 162 8.62 -2.35 5.35
N TYR A 163 8.73 -2.08 4.07
CA TYR A 163 10.01 -1.85 3.40
C TYR A 163 10.61 -0.46 3.71
N GLY A 164 9.91 0.35 4.51
CA GLY A 164 10.38 1.65 4.96
C GLY A 164 9.73 2.85 4.28
N ILE A 165 10.36 3.99 4.41
CA ILE A 165 9.87 5.24 3.82
C ILE A 165 10.14 5.24 2.32
N LEU A 166 9.10 5.55 1.53
CA LEU A 166 9.13 5.63 0.09
C LEU A 166 10.19 6.61 -0.42
N ASN A 167 10.95 6.19 -1.46
CA ASN A 167 11.91 7.01 -2.18
C ASN A 167 11.59 7.02 -3.68
N THR A 168 10.83 8.01 -4.13
CA THR A 168 10.38 8.14 -5.53
C THR A 168 11.54 8.20 -6.52
N TRP A 169 12.60 8.96 -6.20
CA TRP A 169 13.74 9.11 -7.08
C TRP A 169 14.51 7.79 -7.27
N ALA A 170 14.72 7.05 -6.20
CA ALA A 170 15.37 5.75 -6.28
C ALA A 170 14.49 4.75 -7.06
N ALA A 171 13.17 4.78 -6.84
CA ALA A 171 12.24 3.90 -7.55
C ALA A 171 12.18 4.17 -9.06
N ILE A 172 12.22 5.43 -9.51
CA ILE A 172 12.29 5.77 -10.95
C ILE A 172 13.53 5.14 -11.61
N ASN A 173 14.64 5.07 -10.89
CA ASN A 173 15.93 4.58 -11.40
C ASN A 173 16.21 3.12 -11.01
N TYR A 174 15.20 2.39 -10.49
CA TYR A 174 15.37 1.02 -10.09
C TYR A 174 15.72 0.12 -11.29
N GLN A 175 16.67 -0.79 -11.08
CA GLN A 175 17.07 -1.76 -12.07
C GLN A 175 16.69 -3.15 -11.58
N PHE A 176 15.78 -3.80 -12.30
CA PHE A 176 15.44 -5.18 -12.01
C PHE A 176 16.65 -6.08 -12.21
N THR A 177 16.99 -6.89 -11.22
CA THR A 177 18.02 -7.91 -11.38
C THR A 177 17.54 -8.91 -12.44
N THR A 178 18.26 -9.04 -13.52
CA THR A 178 17.98 -9.94 -14.65
C THR A 178 18.12 -11.40 -14.20
N GLY A 179 17.13 -11.92 -13.50
CA GLY A 179 17.09 -13.30 -12.99
C GLY A 179 15.70 -13.91 -12.97
N LEU A 180 14.66 -13.09 -13.09
CA LEU A 180 13.28 -13.58 -13.20
C LEU A 180 12.80 -13.37 -14.63
N LYS A 181 12.83 -14.43 -15.43
CA LYS A 181 12.07 -14.48 -16.67
C LYS A 181 10.60 -14.23 -16.34
N ASN A 182 9.92 -13.42 -17.14
CA ASN A 182 8.49 -13.04 -17.06
C ASN A 182 7.50 -14.23 -17.17
N GLU A 183 7.84 -15.43 -16.72
CA GLU A 183 7.05 -16.64 -16.99
C GLU A 183 6.33 -17.26 -15.80
N GLU A 184 6.44 -16.71 -14.57
CA GLU A 184 5.84 -17.39 -13.40
C GLU A 184 5.05 -16.51 -12.43
N ILE A 185 4.38 -15.45 -12.87
CA ILE A 185 3.39 -14.77 -12.02
C ILE A 185 2.02 -14.76 -12.73
N ILE A 186 1.47 -15.95 -12.95
CA ILE A 186 0.03 -16.15 -13.05
C ILE A 186 -0.36 -17.21 -12.02
N PRO A 187 -0.59 -16.83 -10.76
CA PRO A 187 -1.16 -17.79 -9.81
C PRO A 187 -2.64 -17.98 -10.10
N ASN A 188 -3.03 -19.19 -10.38
CA ASN A 188 -4.30 -19.86 -10.05
C ASN A 188 -5.66 -19.12 -10.10
N ILE A 189 -5.79 -17.93 -10.64
CA ILE A 189 -7.07 -17.18 -10.68
C ILE A 189 -8.09 -17.82 -11.64
N LEU A 190 -7.63 -18.64 -12.60
CA LEU A 190 -8.53 -19.33 -13.55
C LEU A 190 -9.29 -20.55 -12.98
N LYS A 191 -9.01 -20.97 -11.74
CA LYS A 191 -9.73 -22.12 -11.14
C LYS A 191 -11.06 -21.76 -10.47
N VAL A 192 -11.38 -20.48 -10.31
CA VAL A 192 -12.62 -20.05 -9.65
C VAL A 192 -13.81 -20.01 -10.61
N PHE A 193 -13.58 -19.96 -11.92
CA PHE A 193 -14.66 -19.86 -12.92
C PHE A 193 -15.12 -21.19 -13.52
N ASP A 194 -14.45 -22.30 -13.24
CA ASP A 194 -14.85 -23.63 -13.73
C ASP A 194 -15.79 -24.39 -12.76
N ALA A 195 -16.26 -23.75 -11.70
CA ALA A 195 -17.08 -24.39 -10.65
C ALA A 195 -18.51 -23.81 -10.55
N TYR A 196 -19.02 -23.11 -11.57
CA TYR A 196 -20.45 -22.72 -11.66
C TYR A 196 -21.02 -22.97 -13.03
#